data_1478636f3628a0f7dbbce1e956922d1d
#
_entry.id   1478636f3628a0f7dbbce1e956922d1d
#
_cell.length_a   1.000
_cell.length_b   1.000
_cell.length_c   1.000
_cell.angle_alpha   90.00
_cell.angle_beta   90.00
_cell.angle_gamma   90.00
#
_symmetry.space_group_name_H-M   'P 1'
#
loop_
_entity.id
_entity.type
_entity.pdbx_description
1 polymer ?
#
loop_
_entity_poly.entity_id
_entity_poly.type
_entity_poly.pdbx_seq_one_letter_code
_entity_poly.pdbx_strand_id
1 'polypeptide(L)'
;MVTIRDQYVFESKVTDAYAERRVVTVLHELAHMWFGDYVTMTWWNDLWLNESFAEFTSTLATAEATEWKDAWATFSSGEKSWALNQDQLSTTHPIVAPINDLNDTYVNFDGITYAKGASVLKQLVYYVGREKFFTGINNYLNNHAYSNATLADLLATLEEARQPLPGSLLHEHELLGDGLVGAVFHRLLQLLEDVDGHIHV
;
A
#
# COMPACT_ATOMS: atom_id res chain seq x y z
N MET A 1 -12.28 -13.44 11.48
CA MET A 1 -12.64 -14.62 10.64
C MET A 1 -12.57 -14.19 9.20
N VAL A 2 -11.82 -14.90 8.36
CA VAL A 2 -11.68 -14.62 6.93
C VAL A 2 -12.68 -15.48 6.17
N THR A 3 -13.43 -14.88 5.23
CA THR A 3 -14.34 -15.59 4.32
C THR A 3 -13.83 -15.42 2.89
N ILE A 4 -13.77 -16.53 2.16
CA ILE A 4 -13.28 -16.56 0.77
C ILE A 4 -14.44 -16.96 -0.15
N ARG A 5 -14.52 -16.34 -1.32
CA ARG A 5 -15.55 -16.65 -2.32
C ARG A 5 -15.42 -18.07 -2.83
N ASP A 6 -16.55 -18.73 -3.11
CA ASP A 6 -16.62 -20.10 -3.60
C ASP A 6 -15.78 -20.35 -4.87
N GLN A 7 -15.62 -19.33 -5.71
CA GLN A 7 -14.77 -19.41 -6.92
C GLN A 7 -13.31 -19.81 -6.65
N TYR A 8 -12.83 -19.70 -5.41
CA TYR A 8 -11.48 -20.12 -5.00
C TYR A 8 -11.45 -21.54 -4.40
N VAL A 9 -12.61 -22.20 -4.29
CA VAL A 9 -12.71 -23.63 -3.98
C VAL A 9 -12.70 -24.39 -5.30
N PHE A 10 -11.53 -24.85 -5.73
CA PHE A 10 -11.39 -25.49 -7.03
C PHE A 10 -11.89 -26.94 -7.00
N GLU A 11 -12.87 -27.28 -7.83
CA GLU A 11 -13.39 -28.64 -8.00
C GLU A 11 -12.61 -29.43 -9.07
N SER A 12 -11.72 -28.78 -9.83
CA SER A 12 -10.92 -29.37 -10.88
C SER A 12 -9.57 -28.68 -11.00
N LYS A 13 -8.68 -29.22 -11.86
CA LYS A 13 -7.39 -28.59 -12.13
C LYS A 13 -7.62 -27.23 -12.81
N VAL A 14 -7.00 -26.19 -12.25
CA VAL A 14 -6.99 -24.82 -12.78
C VAL A 14 -5.63 -24.47 -13.35
N THR A 15 -5.55 -23.34 -14.05
CA THR A 15 -4.25 -22.79 -14.50
C THR A 15 -3.49 -22.17 -13.33
N ASP A 16 -2.19 -22.03 -13.51
CA ASP A 16 -1.30 -21.41 -12.51
C ASP A 16 -1.75 -19.98 -12.18
N ALA A 17 -2.24 -19.22 -13.17
CA ALA A 17 -2.76 -17.87 -12.95
C ALA A 17 -3.94 -17.86 -11.95
N TYR A 18 -4.86 -18.83 -12.01
CA TYR A 18 -5.94 -18.94 -11.03
C TYR A 18 -5.43 -19.40 -9.65
N ALA A 19 -4.45 -20.31 -9.62
CA ALA A 19 -3.84 -20.76 -8.39
C ALA A 19 -3.09 -19.62 -7.68
N GLU A 20 -2.27 -18.85 -8.42
CA GLU A 20 -1.60 -17.65 -7.92
C GLU A 20 -2.61 -16.61 -7.41
N ARG A 21 -3.67 -16.31 -8.20
CA ARG A 21 -4.70 -15.35 -7.78
C ARG A 21 -5.36 -15.74 -6.46
N ARG A 22 -5.63 -17.04 -6.25
CA ARG A 22 -6.15 -17.52 -4.96
C ARG A 22 -5.16 -17.23 -3.82
N VAL A 23 -3.86 -17.49 -4.05
CA VAL A 23 -2.83 -17.23 -3.03
C VAL A 23 -2.79 -15.74 -2.68
N VAL A 24 -2.73 -14.86 -3.68
CA VAL A 24 -2.75 -13.41 -3.48
C VAL A 24 -3.99 -12.99 -2.70
N THR A 25 -5.18 -13.49 -3.08
CA THR A 25 -6.43 -13.14 -2.39
C THR A 25 -6.42 -13.60 -0.93
N VAL A 26 -6.02 -14.84 -0.64
CA VAL A 26 -5.94 -15.33 0.74
C VAL A 26 -4.98 -14.50 1.58
N LEU A 27 -3.83 -14.13 1.03
CA LEU A 27 -2.84 -13.29 1.70
C LEU A 27 -3.31 -11.84 1.85
N HIS A 28 -4.13 -11.32 0.92
CA HIS A 28 -4.77 -10.02 1.02
C HIS A 28 -5.71 -9.97 2.23
N GLU A 29 -6.64 -10.92 2.31
CA GLU A 29 -7.55 -11.02 3.45
C GLU A 29 -6.80 -11.26 4.78
N LEU A 30 -5.70 -12.01 4.74
CA LEU A 30 -4.86 -12.18 5.93
C LEU A 30 -4.16 -10.89 6.34
N ALA A 31 -3.71 -10.07 5.40
CA ALA A 31 -3.07 -8.79 5.68
C ALA A 31 -4.01 -7.82 6.39
N HIS A 32 -5.33 -7.90 6.13
CA HIS A 32 -6.34 -7.12 6.84
C HIS A 32 -6.37 -7.37 8.35
N MET A 33 -5.82 -8.49 8.85
CA MET A 33 -5.66 -8.71 10.30
C MET A 33 -4.80 -7.62 10.95
N TRP A 34 -3.88 -7.00 10.21
CA TRP A 34 -3.05 -5.88 10.67
C TRP A 34 -3.59 -4.55 10.15
N PHE A 35 -3.85 -4.46 8.85
CA PHE A 35 -4.29 -3.25 8.15
C PHE A 35 -5.81 -3.29 7.95
N GLY A 36 -6.55 -2.88 8.96
CA GLY A 36 -8.00 -2.89 9.01
C GLY A 36 -8.54 -3.38 10.35
N ASP A 37 -8.05 -4.53 10.87
CA ASP A 37 -8.52 -5.09 12.13
C ASP A 37 -7.68 -4.63 13.33
N TYR A 38 -6.35 -4.76 13.26
CA TYR A 38 -5.46 -4.38 14.35
C TYR A 38 -5.30 -2.86 14.46
N VAL A 39 -5.15 -2.19 13.32
CA VAL A 39 -5.21 -0.73 13.17
C VAL A 39 -6.18 -0.40 12.05
N THR A 40 -7.18 0.42 12.34
CA THR A 40 -8.21 0.83 11.37
C THR A 40 -8.03 2.31 11.03
N MET A 41 -8.29 2.73 9.79
CA MET A 41 -8.31 4.15 9.45
C MET A 41 -9.34 4.91 10.31
N THR A 42 -9.08 6.18 10.58
CA THR A 42 -10.00 7.06 11.34
C THR A 42 -11.25 7.37 10.55
N TRP A 43 -11.14 7.53 9.23
CA TRP A 43 -12.25 7.76 8.32
C TRP A 43 -11.97 7.16 6.94
N TRP A 44 -12.99 7.03 6.14
CA TRP A 44 -12.96 6.39 4.81
C TRP A 44 -12.08 7.10 3.77
N ASN A 45 -11.70 8.36 3.97
CA ASN A 45 -10.72 9.04 3.11
C ASN A 45 -9.35 8.33 3.10
N ASP A 46 -9.06 7.61 4.17
CA ASP A 46 -7.85 6.80 4.31
C ASP A 46 -8.10 5.29 4.08
N LEU A 47 -9.15 4.92 3.32
CA LEU A 47 -9.45 3.53 2.95
C LEU A 47 -8.23 2.79 2.38
N TRP A 48 -7.38 3.50 1.67
CA TRP A 48 -6.14 2.99 1.10
C TRP A 48 -5.15 2.48 2.16
N LEU A 49 -5.17 2.97 3.40
CA LEU A 49 -4.37 2.43 4.51
C LEU A 49 -4.71 0.97 4.83
N ASN A 50 -5.91 0.53 4.50
CA ASN A 50 -6.31 -0.86 4.59
C ASN A 50 -6.02 -1.58 3.26
N GLU A 51 -6.62 -1.13 2.18
CA GLU A 51 -6.65 -1.85 0.90
C GLU A 51 -5.32 -1.83 0.14
N SER A 52 -4.66 -0.67 0.06
CA SER A 52 -3.34 -0.60 -0.58
C SER A 52 -2.28 -1.39 0.19
N PHE A 53 -2.34 -1.36 1.53
CA PHE A 53 -1.42 -2.17 2.35
C PHE A 53 -1.69 -3.65 2.20
N ALA A 54 -2.97 -4.07 2.17
CA ALA A 54 -3.31 -5.46 1.95
C ALA A 54 -2.85 -5.93 0.56
N GLU A 55 -3.05 -5.13 -0.49
CA GLU A 55 -2.62 -5.43 -1.85
C GLU A 55 -1.09 -5.47 -1.99
N PHE A 56 -0.38 -4.50 -1.40
CA PHE A 56 1.09 -4.48 -1.37
C PHE A 56 1.65 -5.69 -0.60
N THR A 57 1.13 -5.95 0.60
CA THR A 57 1.65 -7.00 1.49
C THR A 57 1.36 -8.39 0.94
N SER A 58 0.18 -8.62 0.36
CA SER A 58 -0.16 -9.90 -0.26
C SER A 58 0.73 -10.21 -1.46
N THR A 59 0.97 -9.22 -2.33
CA THR A 59 1.88 -9.38 -3.47
C THR A 59 3.31 -9.65 -3.02
N LEU A 60 3.79 -8.92 -2.01
CA LEU A 60 5.12 -9.12 -1.42
C LEU A 60 5.26 -10.52 -0.81
N ALA A 61 4.28 -10.92 0.00
CA ALA A 61 4.27 -12.24 0.64
C ALA A 61 4.17 -13.37 -0.39
N THR A 62 3.37 -13.21 -1.43
CA THR A 62 3.29 -14.15 -2.55
C THR A 62 4.65 -14.35 -3.19
N ALA A 63 5.34 -13.25 -3.52
CA ALA A 63 6.66 -13.31 -4.15
C ALA A 63 7.75 -13.90 -3.25
N GLU A 64 7.74 -13.60 -1.95
CA GLU A 64 8.82 -13.99 -1.05
C GLU A 64 8.60 -15.33 -0.34
N ALA A 65 7.37 -15.64 0.04
CA ALA A 65 7.05 -16.77 0.91
C ALA A 65 6.40 -17.96 0.18
N THR A 66 6.07 -17.82 -1.12
CA THR A 66 5.44 -18.90 -1.90
C THR A 66 6.28 -19.32 -3.12
N GLU A 67 5.75 -20.22 -3.93
CA GLU A 67 6.36 -20.64 -5.20
C GLU A 67 6.23 -19.57 -6.31
N TRP A 68 5.32 -18.61 -6.18
CA TRP A 68 4.99 -17.57 -7.17
C TRP A 68 5.98 -16.39 -7.11
N LYS A 69 7.23 -16.62 -7.49
CA LYS A 69 8.30 -15.61 -7.38
C LYS A 69 8.12 -14.39 -8.27
N ASP A 70 7.35 -14.54 -9.34
CA ASP A 70 7.06 -13.49 -10.32
C ASP A 70 5.78 -12.71 -10.00
N ALA A 71 5.23 -12.80 -8.77
CA ALA A 71 4.00 -12.13 -8.37
C ALA A 71 3.98 -10.61 -8.65
N TRP A 72 5.13 -9.94 -8.57
CA TRP A 72 5.24 -8.52 -8.94
C TRP A 72 5.10 -8.28 -10.46
N ALA A 73 5.45 -9.23 -11.32
CA ALA A 73 5.20 -9.14 -12.75
C ALA A 73 3.70 -9.33 -13.04
N THR A 74 3.06 -10.29 -12.36
CA THR A 74 1.62 -10.51 -12.42
C THR A 74 0.85 -9.28 -11.92
N PHE A 75 1.24 -8.69 -10.78
CA PHE A 75 0.70 -7.44 -10.28
C PHE A 75 0.82 -6.31 -11.31
N SER A 76 1.98 -6.15 -11.94
CA SER A 76 2.20 -5.09 -12.92
C SER A 76 1.33 -5.24 -14.16
N SER A 77 1.15 -6.45 -14.66
CA SER A 77 0.36 -6.72 -15.87
C SER A 77 -1.16 -6.73 -15.62
N GLY A 78 -1.60 -7.07 -14.41
CA GLY A 78 -3.00 -7.14 -14.00
C GLY A 78 -3.44 -5.90 -13.22
N GLU A 79 -3.13 -5.88 -11.94
CA GLU A 79 -3.65 -4.90 -10.97
C GLU A 79 -3.19 -3.47 -11.27
N LYS A 80 -1.89 -3.27 -11.53
CA LYS A 80 -1.39 -1.94 -11.91
C LYS A 80 -1.99 -1.46 -13.23
N SER A 81 -2.18 -2.35 -14.20
CA SER A 81 -2.83 -2.00 -15.47
C SER A 81 -4.29 -1.62 -15.27
N TRP A 82 -5.01 -2.29 -14.37
CA TRP A 82 -6.36 -1.90 -13.96
C TRP A 82 -6.38 -0.47 -13.37
N ALA A 83 -5.48 -0.18 -12.44
CA ALA A 83 -5.34 1.16 -11.86
C ALA A 83 -5.04 2.23 -12.92
N LEU A 84 -4.08 1.98 -13.81
CA LEU A 84 -3.70 2.92 -14.89
C LEU A 84 -4.87 3.19 -15.85
N ASN A 85 -5.69 2.19 -16.14
CA ASN A 85 -6.88 2.38 -16.96
C ASN A 85 -7.93 3.25 -16.27
N GLN A 86 -8.17 3.05 -14.98
CA GLN A 86 -9.09 3.87 -14.21
C GLN A 86 -8.58 5.30 -14.00
N ASP A 87 -7.27 5.46 -13.79
CA ASP A 87 -6.64 6.76 -13.56
C ASP A 87 -6.69 7.70 -14.78
N GLN A 88 -6.99 7.17 -15.97
CA GLN A 88 -7.18 7.95 -17.20
C GLN A 88 -8.63 8.41 -17.42
N LEU A 89 -9.56 7.93 -16.62
CA LEU A 89 -10.98 8.29 -16.76
C LEU A 89 -11.27 9.64 -16.11
N SER A 90 -12.30 10.33 -16.60
CA SER A 90 -12.80 11.56 -15.98
C SER A 90 -13.35 11.34 -14.56
N THR A 91 -13.54 10.08 -14.16
CA THR A 91 -13.99 9.66 -12.83
C THR A 91 -12.83 9.29 -11.91
N THR A 92 -11.58 9.55 -12.32
CA THR A 92 -10.42 9.35 -11.45
C THR A 92 -10.49 10.22 -10.21
N HIS A 93 -9.82 9.77 -9.16
CA HIS A 93 -9.74 10.49 -7.88
C HIS A 93 -8.34 10.30 -7.26
N PRO A 94 -7.91 11.15 -6.32
CA PRO A 94 -6.69 10.92 -5.58
C PRO A 94 -6.79 9.65 -4.71
N ILE A 95 -5.65 9.10 -4.30
CA ILE A 95 -5.61 7.95 -3.39
C ILE A 95 -6.29 8.31 -2.07
N VAL A 96 -6.01 9.50 -1.54
CA VAL A 96 -6.72 10.08 -0.38
C VAL A 96 -7.89 10.88 -0.91
N ALA A 97 -9.03 10.26 -1.06
CA ALA A 97 -10.22 10.88 -1.63
C ALA A 97 -11.13 11.50 -0.56
N PRO A 98 -11.79 12.64 -0.82
CA PRO A 98 -12.82 13.13 0.07
C PRO A 98 -14.02 12.17 0.06
N ILE A 99 -14.41 11.69 1.23
CA ILE A 99 -15.55 10.77 1.42
C ILE A 99 -16.59 11.45 2.30
N ASN A 100 -17.75 11.75 1.73
CA ASN A 100 -18.82 12.45 2.44
C ASN A 100 -19.91 11.49 2.92
N ASP A 101 -20.12 10.38 2.20
CA ASP A 101 -21.14 9.38 2.52
C ASP A 101 -20.73 7.95 2.09
N LEU A 102 -21.64 6.99 2.28
CA LEU A 102 -21.42 5.60 1.92
C LEU A 102 -21.33 5.37 0.40
N ASN A 103 -21.98 6.20 -0.42
CA ASN A 103 -21.90 6.05 -1.88
C ASN A 103 -20.50 6.41 -2.34
N ASP A 104 -19.93 7.50 -1.82
CA ASP A 104 -18.53 7.89 -2.06
C ASP A 104 -17.60 6.74 -1.65
N THR A 105 -17.85 6.12 -0.49
CA THR A 105 -17.07 4.97 -0.03
C THR A 105 -17.13 3.81 -1.03
N TYR A 106 -18.33 3.43 -1.48
CA TYR A 106 -18.50 2.29 -2.38
C TYR A 106 -17.78 2.46 -3.72
N VAL A 107 -17.78 3.66 -4.29
CA VAL A 107 -17.11 3.91 -5.58
C VAL A 107 -15.59 3.96 -5.45
N ASN A 108 -15.06 4.15 -4.24
CA ASN A 108 -13.63 4.18 -3.96
C ASN A 108 -13.01 2.79 -3.71
N PHE A 109 -13.78 1.70 -3.70
CA PHE A 109 -13.25 0.33 -3.76
C PHE A 109 -12.85 -0.02 -5.20
N ASP A 110 -11.78 0.59 -5.68
CA ASP A 110 -11.37 0.57 -7.07
C ASP A 110 -9.85 0.41 -7.25
N GLY A 111 -9.38 0.41 -8.52
CA GLY A 111 -7.96 0.25 -8.84
C GLY A 111 -7.07 1.38 -8.29
N ILE A 112 -7.62 2.57 -8.03
CA ILE A 112 -6.87 3.67 -7.43
C ILE A 112 -6.55 3.33 -5.97
N THR A 113 -7.56 3.01 -5.18
CA THR A 113 -7.40 2.66 -3.77
C THR A 113 -6.58 1.38 -3.57
N TYR A 114 -6.73 0.37 -4.43
CA TYR A 114 -6.01 -0.90 -4.32
C TYR A 114 -4.61 -0.81 -4.94
N ALA A 115 -4.53 -0.72 -6.25
CA ALA A 115 -3.30 -0.99 -6.98
C ALA A 115 -2.43 0.26 -7.24
N LYS A 116 -3.02 1.45 -7.44
CA LYS A 116 -2.24 2.69 -7.48
C LYS A 116 -1.59 2.93 -6.12
N GLY A 117 -2.35 2.83 -5.04
CA GLY A 117 -1.82 2.97 -3.68
C GLY A 117 -0.75 1.93 -3.34
N ALA A 118 -0.95 0.64 -3.67
CA ALA A 118 0.07 -0.39 -3.51
C ALA A 118 1.34 -0.10 -4.31
N SER A 119 1.22 0.48 -5.52
CA SER A 119 2.36 0.90 -6.34
C SER A 119 3.14 2.04 -5.67
N VAL A 120 2.45 2.99 -5.04
CA VAL A 120 3.08 4.09 -4.27
C VAL A 120 3.78 3.53 -3.03
N LEU A 121 3.16 2.61 -2.29
CA LEU A 121 3.81 1.93 -1.14
C LEU A 121 5.08 1.20 -1.57
N LYS A 122 5.07 0.52 -2.71
CA LYS A 122 6.28 -0.12 -3.24
C LYS A 122 7.40 0.88 -3.52
N GLN A 123 7.07 2.05 -4.10
CA GLN A 123 8.05 3.12 -4.31
C GLN A 123 8.57 3.67 -2.96
N LEU A 124 7.68 3.83 -1.98
CA LEU A 124 8.02 4.32 -0.65
C LEU A 124 9.01 3.37 0.07
N VAL A 125 8.86 2.05 -0.10
CA VAL A 125 9.83 1.06 0.41
C VAL A 125 11.23 1.29 -0.16
N TYR A 126 11.34 1.53 -1.47
CA TYR A 126 12.63 1.84 -2.11
C TYR A 126 13.22 3.16 -1.61
N TYR A 127 12.37 4.13 -1.40
CA TYR A 127 12.75 5.47 -0.97
C TYR A 127 13.23 5.54 0.49
N VAL A 128 12.47 4.95 1.41
CA VAL A 128 12.80 4.91 2.86
C VAL A 128 13.92 3.91 3.15
N GLY A 129 14.05 2.88 2.31
CA GLY A 129 14.84 1.69 2.56
C GLY A 129 14.03 0.63 3.29
N ARG A 130 14.14 -0.62 2.82
CA ARG A 130 13.30 -1.73 3.25
C ARG A 130 13.25 -1.92 4.77
N GLU A 131 14.41 -1.98 5.42
CA GLU A 131 14.48 -2.22 6.88
C GLU A 131 13.82 -1.09 7.67
N LYS A 132 14.12 0.16 7.31
CA LYS A 132 13.54 1.34 7.95
C LYS A 132 12.04 1.42 7.72
N PHE A 133 11.58 1.11 6.50
CA PHE A 133 10.15 1.05 6.19
C PHE A 133 9.41 0.07 7.10
N PHE A 134 9.87 -1.19 7.19
CA PHE A 134 9.21 -2.17 8.04
C PHE A 134 9.35 -1.87 9.54
N THR A 135 10.42 -1.21 9.98
CA THR A 135 10.52 -0.67 11.34
C THR A 135 9.45 0.38 11.59
N GLY A 136 9.27 1.33 10.67
CA GLY A 136 8.22 2.35 10.76
C GLY A 136 6.81 1.74 10.77
N ILE A 137 6.55 0.76 9.91
CA ILE A 137 5.28 0.03 9.91
C ILE A 137 5.05 -0.72 11.24
N ASN A 138 6.08 -1.37 11.78
CA ASN A 138 5.97 -2.03 13.08
C ASN A 138 5.63 -1.04 14.20
N ASN A 139 6.28 0.13 14.20
CA ASN A 139 5.99 1.20 15.17
C ASN A 139 4.57 1.72 14.98
N TYR A 140 4.13 1.98 13.74
CA TYR A 140 2.77 2.39 13.42
C TYR A 140 1.73 1.41 13.97
N LEU A 141 1.89 0.13 13.70
CA LEU A 141 0.96 -0.90 14.16
C LEU A 141 0.93 -1.02 15.68
N ASN A 142 2.09 -0.95 16.35
CA ASN A 142 2.14 -1.05 17.81
C ASN A 142 1.61 0.20 18.51
N ASN A 143 1.91 1.40 17.99
CA ASN A 143 1.47 2.67 18.58
C ASN A 143 -0.05 2.86 18.48
N HIS A 144 -0.68 2.27 17.46
CA HIS A 144 -2.11 2.41 17.20
C HIS A 144 -2.88 1.09 17.38
N ALA A 145 -2.31 0.11 18.07
CA ALA A 145 -2.90 -1.20 18.30
C ALA A 145 -4.34 -1.10 18.88
N TYR A 146 -5.28 -1.78 18.21
CA TYR A 146 -6.71 -1.78 18.54
C TYR A 146 -7.35 -0.38 18.56
N SER A 147 -6.82 0.53 17.74
CA SER A 147 -7.26 1.91 17.64
C SER A 147 -7.35 2.36 16.18
N ASN A 148 -7.57 3.66 15.99
CA ASN A 148 -7.66 4.29 14.68
C ASN A 148 -6.41 5.12 14.39
N ALA A 149 -6.04 5.21 13.13
CA ALA A 149 -4.92 6.01 12.67
C ALA A 149 -5.23 6.72 11.35
N THR A 150 -4.41 7.70 11.02
CA THR A 150 -4.47 8.52 9.81
C THR A 150 -3.21 8.34 8.97
N LEU A 151 -3.21 8.87 7.74
CA LEU A 151 -2.00 9.00 6.93
C LEU A 151 -0.88 9.76 7.69
N ALA A 152 -1.23 10.83 8.41
CA ALA A 152 -0.25 11.61 9.16
C ALA A 152 0.46 10.78 10.23
N ASP A 153 -0.25 9.89 10.91
CA ASP A 153 0.33 8.97 11.91
C ASP A 153 1.32 7.99 11.26
N LEU A 154 0.95 7.41 10.11
CA LEU A 154 1.85 6.55 9.34
C LEU A 154 3.13 7.28 8.93
N LEU A 155 2.99 8.49 8.36
CA LEU A 155 4.12 9.27 7.89
C LEU A 155 5.06 9.67 9.03
N ALA A 156 4.52 10.00 10.20
CA ALA A 156 5.32 10.32 11.39
C ALA A 156 6.20 9.14 11.81
N THR A 157 5.67 7.91 11.84
CA THR A 157 6.44 6.72 12.21
C THR A 157 7.49 6.34 11.16
N LEU A 158 7.21 6.56 9.87
CA LEU A 158 8.18 6.34 8.79
C LEU A 158 9.31 7.38 8.84
N GLU A 159 9.00 8.64 9.10
CA GLU A 159 10.00 9.70 9.26
C GLU A 159 10.89 9.45 10.47
N GLU A 160 10.32 9.05 11.61
CA GLU A 160 11.09 8.67 12.80
C GLU A 160 12.03 7.49 12.52
N ALA A 161 11.56 6.45 11.86
CA ALA A 161 12.36 5.28 11.50
C ALA A 161 13.47 5.60 10.48
N ARG A 162 13.31 6.64 9.67
CA ARG A 162 14.29 7.11 8.69
C ARG A 162 15.46 7.83 9.35
N GLN A 163 15.25 8.50 10.48
CA GLN A 163 16.31 9.26 11.15
C GLN A 163 17.43 8.35 11.66
N PRO A 164 18.71 8.79 11.62
CA PRO A 164 19.81 8.05 12.22
C PRO A 164 19.58 7.90 13.73
N LEU A 165 19.92 6.73 14.29
CA LEU A 165 19.89 6.55 15.75
C LEU A 165 20.79 7.60 16.45
N PRO A 166 20.34 8.19 17.56
CA PRO A 166 21.17 9.13 18.32
C PRO A 166 22.52 8.48 18.69
N GLY A 167 23.63 9.04 18.21
CA GLY A 167 24.99 8.54 18.49
C GLY A 167 25.65 7.72 17.34
N SER A 168 25.03 7.54 16.20
CA SER A 168 25.67 6.94 15.03
C SER A 168 26.63 7.94 14.38
N LEU A 169 27.92 7.54 14.22
CA LEU A 169 29.01 8.37 13.65
C LEU A 169 28.96 8.48 12.10
N LEU A 170 27.82 8.24 11.46
CA LEU A 170 27.68 8.34 10.01
C LEU A 170 27.20 9.74 9.58
N HIS A 171 28.06 10.76 9.74
CA HIS A 171 27.63 12.16 9.73
C HIS A 171 27.94 12.98 8.46
N GLU A 172 28.57 12.45 7.43
CA GLU A 172 28.99 13.33 6.32
C GLU A 172 28.50 12.97 4.92
N HIS A 173 27.96 11.78 4.68
CA HIS A 173 27.46 11.41 3.34
C HIS A 173 25.94 11.58 3.15
N GLU A 174 25.17 11.77 4.23
CA GLU A 174 23.70 11.87 4.17
C GLU A 174 23.20 13.32 3.88
N LEU A 175 23.98 14.34 4.18
CA LEU A 175 23.56 15.76 4.05
C LEU A 175 23.29 16.23 2.61
N LEU A 176 23.83 15.54 1.60
CA LEU A 176 23.53 15.84 0.18
C LEU A 176 22.28 15.13 -0.33
N GLY A 177 21.81 14.09 0.37
CA GLY A 177 20.59 13.33 0.07
C GLY A 177 19.30 13.94 0.59
N ASP A 178 19.36 14.61 1.74
CA ASP A 178 18.17 15.07 2.46
C ASP A 178 17.31 16.09 1.71
N GLY A 179 17.90 16.98 0.94
CA GLY A 179 17.16 17.93 0.12
C GLY A 179 16.40 17.29 -1.04
N LEU A 180 17.03 16.34 -1.74
CA LEU A 180 16.41 15.59 -2.82
C LEU A 180 15.39 14.58 -2.26
N VAL A 181 15.71 14.00 -1.14
CA VAL A 181 14.92 13.01 -0.38
C VAL A 181 13.65 13.67 0.16
N GLY A 182 13.73 14.84 0.77
CA GLY A 182 12.57 15.61 1.19
C GLY A 182 11.68 16.03 0.01
N ALA A 183 12.28 16.41 -1.12
CA ALA A 183 11.54 16.78 -2.33
C ALA A 183 10.79 15.60 -2.94
N VAL A 184 11.40 14.39 -2.99
CA VAL A 184 10.74 13.18 -3.49
C VAL A 184 9.63 12.73 -2.53
N PHE A 185 9.85 12.81 -1.22
CA PHE A 185 8.82 12.51 -0.21
C PHE A 185 7.65 13.48 -0.31
N HIS A 186 7.93 14.77 -0.42
CA HIS A 186 6.90 15.79 -0.65
C HIS A 186 6.17 15.57 -1.99
N ARG A 187 6.89 15.11 -3.03
CA ARG A 187 6.29 14.74 -4.31
C ARG A 187 5.42 13.49 -4.24
N LEU A 188 5.83 12.47 -3.45
CA LEU A 188 4.99 11.31 -3.15
C LEU A 188 3.74 11.70 -2.38
N LEU A 189 3.85 12.60 -1.40
CA LEU A 189 2.70 13.18 -0.71
C LEU A 189 1.78 13.93 -1.67
N GLN A 190 2.34 14.78 -2.54
CA GLN A 190 1.56 15.45 -3.58
C GLN A 190 0.85 14.44 -4.49
N LEU A 191 1.49 13.34 -4.88
CA LEU A 191 0.85 12.29 -5.68
C LEU A 191 -0.27 11.55 -4.95
N LEU A 192 -0.21 11.50 -3.61
CA LEU A 192 -1.30 10.97 -2.78
C LEU A 192 -2.46 11.96 -2.65
N GLU A 193 -2.18 13.26 -2.66
CA GLU A 193 -3.11 14.36 -2.42
C GLU A 193 -3.58 15.09 -3.69
N ASP A 194 -2.85 14.98 -4.82
CA ASP A 194 -3.14 15.71 -6.06
C ASP A 194 -4.42 15.19 -6.73
N VAL A 195 -5.38 16.06 -6.81
CA VAL A 195 -6.69 15.85 -7.47
C VAL A 195 -6.55 15.73 -9.00
N ASP A 196 -5.46 16.27 -9.57
CA ASP A 196 -5.19 16.27 -11.03
C ASP A 196 -4.13 15.23 -11.45
N GLY A 197 -3.78 14.31 -10.54
CA GLY A 197 -2.62 13.42 -10.62
C GLY A 197 -2.64 12.37 -11.72
N HIS A 198 -2.43 12.78 -12.96
CA HIS A 198 -1.97 11.83 -13.98
C HIS A 198 -0.55 11.41 -13.66
N ILE A 199 -0.33 10.10 -13.44
CA ILE A 199 1.02 9.56 -13.33
C ILE A 199 1.68 9.70 -14.70
N HIS A 200 2.52 10.71 -14.88
CA HIS A 200 3.50 10.72 -15.96
C HIS A 200 4.62 9.73 -15.59
N VAL A 201 4.60 8.57 -16.25
CA VAL A 201 5.66 7.55 -16.20
C VAL A 201 6.83 8.00 -17.08
#